data_d1080c1963207599bb619911b1589076
#
_entry.id   d1080c1963207599bb619911b1589076
#
_cell.length_a   1.000
_cell.length_b   1.000
_cell.length_c   1.000
_cell.angle_alpha   90.00
_cell.angle_beta   90.00
_cell.angle_gamma   90.00
#
_symmetry.space_group_name_H-M   'P 1'
#
loop_
_entity.id
_entity.type
_entity.pdbx_description
1 polymer ?
#
loop_
_entity_poly.entity_id
_entity_poly.type
_entity_poly.pdbx_seq_one_letter_code
_entity_poly.pdbx_strand_id
1 'polypeptide(L)'
;MNRKIAILVPCYNESKTIDRVVRDYKKELSDADIYVYDNNSTDDTAEIAKKAGAIVRYEHRQGKGNVVRSMFRDIEADCYLMVDGDGTYPADSAKEMCKAVLDDGVDMVIGDRLSSTYFKENKRRFHGFGNKLVRFLINLIFRSHIKDIMTGYRAMSRDFVKTCPVLSKGFEIETEMTIFALDKNFYIKEMPVNYKDREEGSESKLNTVSDGIKVMMMIARLFEECKPMLFFGLVSLLLFIIALALGIPVLVEYFSTGMVPRFPTLIVAGFLTIVAILMLICGIILQVVVRKQKETFEILLTQNRSKN
;
A
#
# COMPACT_ATOMS: atom_id res chain seq x y z
N MET A 1 21.08 10.21 -22.79
CA MET A 1 20.93 8.77 -22.44
C MET A 1 19.48 8.39 -22.70
N ASN A 2 19.26 7.26 -23.40
CA ASN A 2 17.90 6.79 -23.64
C ASN A 2 17.35 6.24 -22.31
N ARG A 3 16.34 6.89 -21.73
CA ARG A 3 15.76 6.49 -20.42
C ARG A 3 14.97 5.21 -20.60
N LYS A 4 15.27 4.22 -19.79
CA LYS A 4 14.66 2.89 -19.89
C LYS A 4 13.32 2.85 -19.14
N ILE A 5 12.25 2.43 -19.85
CA ILE A 5 10.93 2.19 -19.26
C ILE A 5 10.70 0.69 -19.18
N ALA A 6 10.29 0.19 -18.02
CA ALA A 6 9.87 -1.19 -17.81
C ALA A 6 8.37 -1.24 -17.46
N ILE A 7 7.60 -1.98 -18.23
CA ILE A 7 6.20 -2.25 -17.96
C ILE A 7 6.11 -3.58 -17.20
N LEU A 8 5.53 -3.55 -16.02
CA LEU A 8 5.43 -4.65 -15.07
C LEU A 8 4.00 -5.20 -15.07
N VAL A 9 3.82 -6.43 -15.53
CA VAL A 9 2.50 -7.07 -15.63
C VAL A 9 2.49 -8.35 -14.80
N PRO A 10 2.03 -8.31 -13.54
CA PRO A 10 1.79 -9.50 -12.75
C PRO A 10 0.58 -10.26 -13.28
N CYS A 11 0.74 -11.55 -13.57
CA CYS A 11 -0.28 -12.39 -14.18
C CYS A 11 -0.55 -13.68 -13.40
N TYR A 12 -1.83 -14.05 -13.34
CA TYR A 12 -2.29 -15.35 -12.88
C TYR A 12 -3.61 -15.70 -13.58
N ASN A 13 -3.59 -16.67 -14.53
CA ASN A 13 -4.74 -17.09 -15.34
C ASN A 13 -5.40 -15.90 -16.07
N GLU A 14 -4.63 -15.25 -16.96
CA GLU A 14 -5.08 -14.10 -17.76
C GLU A 14 -4.94 -14.37 -19.28
N SER A 15 -5.03 -15.64 -19.71
CA SER A 15 -4.84 -16.06 -21.12
C SER A 15 -5.77 -15.33 -22.10
N LYS A 16 -6.94 -14.87 -21.64
CA LYS A 16 -7.93 -14.17 -22.49
C LYS A 16 -7.53 -12.74 -22.81
N THR A 17 -6.78 -12.08 -21.93
CA THR A 17 -6.54 -10.63 -21.98
C THR A 17 -5.11 -10.25 -22.26
N ILE A 18 -4.16 -11.10 -21.88
CA ILE A 18 -2.74 -10.76 -21.86
C ILE A 18 -2.17 -10.42 -23.25
N ASP A 19 -2.60 -11.06 -24.33
CA ASP A 19 -2.16 -10.72 -25.68
C ASP A 19 -2.49 -9.25 -26.03
N ARG A 20 -3.74 -8.86 -25.78
CA ARG A 20 -4.18 -7.49 -26.02
C ARG A 20 -3.43 -6.51 -25.13
N VAL A 21 -3.28 -6.80 -23.84
CA VAL A 21 -2.55 -5.93 -22.89
C VAL A 21 -1.14 -5.69 -23.41
N VAL A 22 -0.39 -6.73 -23.75
CA VAL A 22 0.98 -6.59 -24.22
C VAL A 22 1.03 -5.75 -25.50
N ARG A 23 0.15 -6.00 -26.47
CA ARG A 23 0.12 -5.25 -27.75
C ARG A 23 -0.26 -3.79 -27.58
N ASP A 24 -1.27 -3.51 -26.75
CA ASP A 24 -1.74 -2.13 -26.51
C ASP A 24 -0.62 -1.29 -25.86
N TYR A 25 0.01 -1.82 -24.82
CA TYR A 25 1.12 -1.13 -24.15
C TYR A 25 2.38 -1.02 -25.05
N LYS A 26 2.66 -2.03 -25.89
CA LYS A 26 3.76 -1.96 -26.87
C LYS A 26 3.53 -0.90 -27.95
N LYS A 27 2.28 -0.68 -28.32
CA LYS A 27 1.89 0.38 -29.27
C LYS A 27 2.08 1.77 -28.69
N GLU A 28 1.69 1.98 -27.40
CA GLU A 28 1.80 3.29 -26.74
C GLU A 28 3.23 3.64 -26.32
N LEU A 29 4.02 2.63 -25.90
CA LEU A 29 5.38 2.77 -25.41
C LEU A 29 6.29 1.79 -26.17
N SER A 30 6.57 2.11 -27.46
CA SER A 30 7.33 1.23 -28.38
C SER A 30 8.71 0.84 -27.88
N ASP A 31 9.36 1.74 -27.15
CA ASP A 31 10.72 1.58 -26.64
C ASP A 31 10.78 0.95 -25.25
N ALA A 32 9.61 0.64 -24.65
CA ALA A 32 9.54 0.03 -23.33
C ALA A 32 9.71 -1.50 -23.39
N ASP A 33 10.42 -2.05 -22.41
CA ASP A 33 10.46 -3.48 -22.16
C ASP A 33 9.21 -3.90 -21.37
N ILE A 34 8.46 -4.89 -21.86
CA ILE A 34 7.28 -5.42 -21.19
C ILE A 34 7.64 -6.73 -20.48
N TYR A 35 7.58 -6.75 -19.16
CA TYR A 35 7.83 -7.90 -18.32
C TYR A 35 6.52 -8.48 -17.81
N VAL A 36 6.22 -9.71 -18.22
CA VAL A 36 5.10 -10.48 -17.69
C VAL A 36 5.64 -11.50 -16.70
N TYR A 37 5.22 -11.44 -15.46
CA TYR A 37 5.54 -12.43 -14.44
C TYR A 37 4.35 -13.34 -14.21
N ASP A 38 4.50 -14.57 -14.63
CA ASP A 38 3.53 -15.62 -14.42
C ASP A 38 3.63 -16.18 -13.00
N ASN A 39 2.50 -16.16 -12.28
CA ASN A 39 2.43 -16.61 -10.89
C ASN A 39 1.68 -17.95 -10.77
N ASN A 40 2.25 -19.01 -11.36
CA ASN A 40 1.70 -20.35 -11.41
C ASN A 40 0.34 -20.44 -12.14
N SER A 41 0.21 -19.79 -13.30
CA SER A 41 -0.97 -19.95 -14.14
C SER A 41 -1.15 -21.43 -14.57
N THR A 42 -2.39 -21.85 -14.64
CA THR A 42 -2.78 -23.18 -15.10
C THR A 42 -3.29 -23.16 -16.54
N ASP A 43 -3.34 -21.98 -17.15
CA ASP A 43 -3.73 -21.73 -18.53
C ASP A 43 -2.52 -21.28 -19.37
N ASP A 44 -2.75 -20.96 -20.64
CA ASP A 44 -1.70 -20.59 -21.59
C ASP A 44 -1.18 -19.14 -21.44
N THR A 45 -1.40 -18.47 -20.28
CA THR A 45 -1.03 -17.08 -20.04
C THR A 45 0.42 -16.77 -20.45
N ALA A 46 1.38 -17.55 -19.96
CA ALA A 46 2.81 -17.35 -20.21
C ALA A 46 3.19 -17.47 -21.70
N GLU A 47 2.63 -18.47 -22.38
CA GLU A 47 2.91 -18.71 -23.81
C GLU A 47 2.33 -17.61 -24.69
N ILE A 48 1.10 -17.18 -24.38
CA ILE A 48 0.43 -16.09 -25.10
C ILE A 48 1.19 -14.78 -24.91
N ALA A 49 1.58 -14.44 -23.68
CA ALA A 49 2.40 -13.25 -23.40
C ALA A 49 3.73 -13.25 -24.18
N LYS A 50 4.41 -14.39 -24.22
CA LYS A 50 5.65 -14.55 -24.98
C LYS A 50 5.46 -14.36 -26.49
N LYS A 51 4.38 -14.92 -27.05
CA LYS A 51 4.04 -14.75 -28.47
C LYS A 51 3.67 -13.29 -28.80
N ALA A 52 3.08 -12.57 -27.86
CA ALA A 52 2.78 -11.14 -27.99
C ALA A 52 4.04 -10.23 -27.93
N GLY A 53 5.20 -10.80 -27.56
CA GLY A 53 6.48 -10.08 -27.51
C GLY A 53 6.89 -9.59 -26.12
N ALA A 54 6.29 -10.10 -25.05
CA ALA A 54 6.71 -9.81 -23.69
C ALA A 54 7.91 -10.66 -23.24
N ILE A 55 8.69 -10.14 -22.31
CA ILE A 55 9.71 -10.87 -21.57
C ILE A 55 9.03 -11.60 -20.42
N VAL A 56 8.86 -12.92 -20.55
CA VAL A 56 8.15 -13.72 -19.54
C VAL A 56 9.13 -14.25 -18.50
N ARG A 57 8.76 -14.12 -17.23
CA ARG A 57 9.43 -14.70 -16.06
C ARG A 57 8.41 -15.38 -15.14
N TYR A 58 8.89 -16.19 -14.19
CA TYR A 58 8.04 -16.98 -13.31
C TYR A 58 8.32 -16.65 -11.85
N GLU A 59 7.26 -16.49 -11.06
CA GLU A 59 7.32 -16.41 -9.61
C GLU A 59 6.53 -17.57 -8.99
N HIS A 60 7.25 -18.49 -8.37
CA HIS A 60 6.67 -19.72 -7.83
C HIS A 60 5.90 -19.50 -6.51
N ARG A 61 6.20 -18.44 -5.77
CA ARG A 61 5.45 -18.09 -4.56
C ARG A 61 4.16 -17.40 -4.94
N GLN A 62 3.04 -18.06 -4.66
CA GLN A 62 1.72 -17.55 -5.00
C GLN A 62 1.44 -16.22 -4.31
N GLY A 63 0.93 -15.23 -5.06
CA GLY A 63 0.43 -13.94 -4.59
C GLY A 63 1.07 -12.74 -5.26
N LYS A 64 0.24 -11.73 -5.57
CA LYS A 64 0.64 -10.53 -6.32
C LYS A 64 1.83 -9.79 -5.67
N GLY A 65 1.86 -9.69 -4.34
CA GLY A 65 2.96 -9.06 -3.62
C GLY A 65 4.30 -9.80 -3.83
N ASN A 66 4.31 -11.14 -3.88
CA ASN A 66 5.51 -11.90 -4.18
C ASN A 66 6.02 -11.62 -5.60
N VAL A 67 5.10 -11.52 -6.57
CA VAL A 67 5.42 -11.17 -7.95
C VAL A 67 6.06 -9.77 -8.03
N VAL A 68 5.41 -8.77 -7.43
CA VAL A 68 5.92 -7.38 -7.43
C VAL A 68 7.29 -7.30 -6.77
N ARG A 69 7.52 -8.03 -5.67
CA ARG A 69 8.83 -8.14 -5.00
C ARG A 69 9.91 -8.65 -5.95
N SER A 70 9.62 -9.70 -6.70
CA SER A 70 10.57 -10.27 -7.66
C SER A 70 10.82 -9.30 -8.81
N MET A 71 9.79 -8.67 -9.37
CA MET A 71 9.92 -7.62 -10.39
C MET A 71 10.82 -6.47 -9.93
N PHE A 72 10.60 -5.95 -8.71
CA PHE A 72 11.41 -4.83 -8.18
C PHE A 72 12.87 -5.19 -7.96
N ARG A 73 13.18 -6.45 -7.66
CA ARG A 73 14.55 -6.94 -7.50
C ARG A 73 15.26 -7.18 -8.82
N ASP A 74 14.55 -7.80 -9.77
CA ASP A 74 15.17 -8.38 -10.96
C ASP A 74 15.30 -7.40 -12.13
N ILE A 75 14.47 -6.34 -12.15
CA ILE A 75 14.37 -5.44 -13.30
C ILE A 75 15.04 -4.11 -12.96
N GLU A 76 15.91 -3.64 -13.87
CA GLU A 76 16.56 -2.33 -13.82
C GLU A 76 15.99 -1.43 -14.91
N ALA A 77 15.39 -0.29 -14.49
CA ALA A 77 14.84 0.74 -15.37
C ALA A 77 14.84 2.12 -14.67
N ASP A 78 14.63 3.18 -15.44
CA ASP A 78 14.48 4.54 -14.91
C ASP A 78 13.04 4.84 -14.50
N CYS A 79 12.08 4.23 -15.20
CA CYS A 79 10.65 4.31 -14.89
C CYS A 79 10.02 2.92 -14.95
N TYR A 80 9.19 2.60 -13.97
CA TYR A 80 8.47 1.34 -13.87
C TYR A 80 6.98 1.61 -13.94
N LEU A 81 6.31 1.09 -14.97
CA LEU A 81 4.87 1.18 -15.12
C LEU A 81 4.24 -0.16 -14.75
N MET A 82 3.60 -0.24 -13.60
CA MET A 82 2.87 -1.44 -13.16
C MET A 82 1.43 -1.38 -13.65
N VAL A 83 0.94 -2.48 -14.22
CA VAL A 83 -0.44 -2.63 -14.71
C VAL A 83 -0.91 -4.06 -14.55
N ASP A 84 -2.21 -4.26 -14.27
CA ASP A 84 -2.81 -5.59 -14.16
C ASP A 84 -2.99 -6.26 -15.54
N GLY A 85 -2.80 -7.59 -15.59
CA GLY A 85 -2.92 -8.37 -16.82
C GLY A 85 -4.36 -8.61 -17.31
N ASP A 86 -5.38 -8.15 -16.55
CA ASP A 86 -6.80 -8.38 -16.82
C ASP A 86 -7.42 -7.41 -17.85
N GLY A 87 -6.63 -6.49 -18.38
CA GLY A 87 -7.06 -5.55 -19.42
C GLY A 87 -8.03 -4.46 -18.96
N THR A 88 -8.20 -4.25 -17.66
CA THR A 88 -9.09 -3.23 -17.09
C THR A 88 -8.54 -1.81 -17.23
N TYR A 89 -7.23 -1.64 -17.41
CA TYR A 89 -6.58 -0.34 -17.62
C TYR A 89 -6.16 -0.15 -19.07
N PRO A 90 -6.80 0.78 -19.81
CA PRO A 90 -6.34 1.16 -21.14
C PRO A 90 -4.96 1.78 -21.12
N ALA A 91 -4.18 1.56 -22.18
CA ALA A 91 -2.81 2.05 -22.28
C ALA A 91 -2.68 3.55 -22.58
N ASP A 92 -3.80 4.25 -22.85
CA ASP A 92 -3.87 5.65 -23.26
C ASP A 92 -3.15 6.64 -22.32
N SER A 93 -3.19 6.37 -21.00
CA SER A 93 -2.54 7.21 -19.99
C SER A 93 -1.08 6.83 -19.72
N ALA A 94 -0.58 5.72 -20.27
CA ALA A 94 0.74 5.16 -19.96
C ALA A 94 1.89 6.14 -20.22
N LYS A 95 1.86 6.81 -21.37
CA LYS A 95 2.89 7.77 -21.80
C LYS A 95 2.95 8.98 -20.87
N GLU A 96 1.80 9.53 -20.49
CA GLU A 96 1.72 10.70 -19.61
C GLU A 96 2.16 10.36 -18.19
N MET A 97 1.78 9.17 -17.66
CA MET A 97 2.24 8.70 -16.35
C MET A 97 3.76 8.51 -16.31
N CYS A 98 4.35 7.87 -17.33
CA CYS A 98 5.80 7.69 -17.42
C CYS A 98 6.53 9.03 -17.56
N LYS A 99 5.98 9.97 -18.34
CA LYS A 99 6.52 11.33 -18.48
C LYS A 99 6.57 12.06 -17.14
N ALA A 100 5.51 11.99 -16.34
CA ALA A 100 5.48 12.62 -15.01
C ALA A 100 6.60 12.09 -14.11
N VAL A 101 6.93 10.80 -14.18
CA VAL A 101 8.06 10.24 -13.44
C VAL A 101 9.41 10.70 -14.00
N LEU A 102 9.57 10.64 -15.32
CA LEU A 102 10.87 10.87 -15.96
C LEU A 102 11.25 12.36 -16.06
N ASP A 103 10.25 13.24 -16.30
CA ASP A 103 10.50 14.65 -16.61
C ASP A 103 10.10 15.57 -15.46
N ASP A 104 8.98 15.27 -14.75
CA ASP A 104 8.46 16.14 -13.67
C ASP A 104 9.03 15.76 -12.29
N GLY A 105 9.85 14.69 -12.19
CA GLY A 105 10.46 14.25 -10.94
C GLY A 105 9.49 13.65 -9.93
N VAL A 106 8.34 13.12 -10.39
CA VAL A 106 7.37 12.42 -9.55
C VAL A 106 7.89 11.03 -9.20
N ASP A 107 7.87 10.67 -7.92
CA ASP A 107 8.33 9.35 -7.50
C ASP A 107 7.29 8.25 -7.71
N MET A 108 6.01 8.58 -7.55
CA MET A 108 4.93 7.65 -7.82
C MET A 108 3.70 8.37 -8.40
N VAL A 109 3.31 7.98 -9.60
CA VAL A 109 2.02 8.37 -10.20
C VAL A 109 1.01 7.27 -9.93
N ILE A 110 -0.13 7.63 -9.35
CA ILE A 110 -1.26 6.74 -9.08
C ILE A 110 -2.34 6.99 -10.13
N GLY A 111 -2.72 5.96 -10.87
CA GLY A 111 -3.86 6.02 -11.80
C GLY A 111 -5.18 6.04 -11.01
N ASP A 112 -5.80 7.23 -10.89
CA ASP A 112 -7.08 7.41 -10.20
C ASP A 112 -8.24 6.99 -11.11
N ARG A 113 -8.73 5.77 -10.93
CA ARG A 113 -9.90 5.25 -11.63
C ARG A 113 -11.23 5.80 -11.07
N LEU A 114 -11.24 6.22 -9.80
CA LEU A 114 -12.46 6.64 -9.10
C LEU A 114 -12.97 8.00 -9.58
N SER A 115 -12.09 8.84 -10.15
CA SER A 115 -12.45 10.14 -10.74
C SER A 115 -12.95 10.05 -12.18
N SER A 116 -12.95 8.87 -12.81
CA SER A 116 -13.32 8.71 -14.24
C SER A 116 -14.55 7.79 -14.45
N THR A 117 -14.38 6.67 -15.12
CA THR A 117 -15.48 5.79 -15.57
C THR A 117 -15.88 4.69 -14.58
N TYR A 118 -15.08 4.47 -13.53
CA TYR A 118 -15.22 3.35 -12.58
C TYR A 118 -16.64 3.17 -12.04
N PHE A 119 -17.29 4.25 -11.58
CA PHE A 119 -18.63 4.17 -10.99
C PHE A 119 -19.75 3.98 -12.03
N LYS A 120 -19.48 4.23 -13.30
CA LYS A 120 -20.44 3.98 -14.38
C LYS A 120 -20.48 2.50 -14.76
N GLU A 121 -19.34 1.84 -14.64
CA GLU A 121 -19.15 0.48 -15.11
C GLU A 121 -19.21 -0.56 -13.98
N ASN A 122 -18.86 -0.20 -12.74
CA ASN A 122 -18.78 -1.15 -11.62
C ASN A 122 -19.99 -1.06 -10.67
N LYS A 123 -20.94 -2.00 -10.77
CA LYS A 123 -22.21 -2.03 -10.00
C LYS A 123 -22.11 -2.70 -8.61
N ARG A 124 -20.93 -3.10 -8.14
CA ARG A 124 -20.74 -3.84 -6.86
C ARG A 124 -20.83 -2.92 -5.64
N ARG A 125 -21.97 -2.88 -4.96
CA ARG A 125 -22.28 -2.00 -3.82
C ARG A 125 -21.36 -2.14 -2.59
N PHE A 126 -20.82 -3.32 -2.29
CA PHE A 126 -20.06 -3.57 -1.05
C PHE A 126 -18.55 -3.26 -1.17
N HIS A 127 -17.95 -3.23 -2.35
CA HIS A 127 -16.54 -2.82 -2.52
C HIS A 127 -16.31 -1.34 -2.20
N GLY A 128 -17.33 -0.49 -2.31
CA GLY A 128 -17.21 0.94 -2.06
C GLY A 128 -16.96 1.30 -0.59
N PHE A 129 -17.48 0.55 0.37
CA PHE A 129 -17.35 0.89 1.80
C PHE A 129 -15.93 0.59 2.32
N GLY A 130 -15.37 -0.60 2.00
CA GLY A 130 -14.02 -0.98 2.40
C GLY A 130 -12.97 0.00 1.85
N ASN A 131 -13.04 0.33 0.56
CA ASN A 131 -12.14 1.31 -0.07
C ASN A 131 -12.26 2.71 0.57
N LYS A 132 -13.47 3.15 0.90
CA LYS A 132 -13.69 4.44 1.57
C LYS A 132 -13.08 4.46 2.97
N LEU A 133 -13.21 3.38 3.73
CA LEU A 133 -12.66 3.25 5.07
C LEU A 133 -11.12 3.23 5.03
N VAL A 134 -10.52 2.41 4.17
CA VAL A 134 -9.06 2.35 3.97
C VAL A 134 -8.51 3.72 3.60
N ARG A 135 -9.12 4.38 2.61
CA ARG A 135 -8.75 5.73 2.16
C ARG A 135 -8.85 6.74 3.30
N PHE A 136 -9.96 6.73 4.05
CA PHE A 136 -10.16 7.64 5.17
C PHE A 136 -9.08 7.47 6.24
N LEU A 137 -8.79 6.23 6.65
CA LEU A 137 -7.78 5.93 7.67
C LEU A 137 -6.38 6.37 7.24
N ILE A 138 -5.96 6.04 6.01
CA ILE A 138 -4.63 6.42 5.51
C ILE A 138 -4.52 7.94 5.39
N ASN A 139 -5.51 8.61 4.81
CA ASN A 139 -5.49 10.05 4.69
C ASN A 139 -5.49 10.75 6.05
N LEU A 140 -6.19 10.21 7.05
CA LEU A 140 -6.19 10.74 8.42
C LEU A 140 -4.81 10.55 9.09
N ILE A 141 -4.22 9.35 9.01
CA ILE A 141 -2.95 9.01 9.67
C ILE A 141 -1.79 9.79 9.05
N PHE A 142 -1.76 9.89 7.72
CA PHE A 142 -0.65 10.52 7.00
C PHE A 142 -0.92 11.96 6.57
N ARG A 143 -2.11 12.51 6.88
CA ARG A 143 -2.55 13.86 6.47
C ARG A 143 -2.44 14.07 4.97
N SER A 144 -2.84 13.07 4.20
CA SER A 144 -2.82 13.06 2.74
C SER A 144 -4.23 13.20 2.16
N HIS A 145 -4.33 13.30 0.83
CA HIS A 145 -5.61 13.46 0.12
C HIS A 145 -5.75 12.50 -1.06
N ILE A 146 -5.12 11.31 -0.96
CA ILE A 146 -5.14 10.31 -2.03
C ILE A 146 -6.56 9.76 -2.20
N LYS A 147 -7.01 9.68 -3.45
CA LYS A 147 -8.35 9.24 -3.81
C LYS A 147 -8.43 7.74 -4.08
N ASP A 148 -7.48 7.18 -4.85
CA ASP A 148 -7.47 5.76 -5.18
C ASP A 148 -6.20 5.05 -4.67
N ILE A 149 -6.30 4.45 -3.48
CA ILE A 149 -5.18 3.77 -2.82
C ILE A 149 -4.99 2.35 -3.34
N MET A 150 -6.07 1.70 -3.82
CA MET A 150 -6.09 0.28 -4.16
C MET A 150 -6.01 0.01 -5.67
N THR A 151 -5.54 0.96 -6.45
CA THR A 151 -5.30 0.78 -7.88
C THR A 151 -3.97 0.06 -8.13
N GLY A 152 -3.97 -0.89 -9.07
CA GLY A 152 -2.76 -1.57 -9.56
C GLY A 152 -2.02 -0.76 -10.63
N TYR A 153 -2.61 0.29 -11.20
CA TYR A 153 -2.02 1.08 -12.27
C TYR A 153 -1.17 2.23 -11.70
N ARG A 154 0.15 2.07 -11.76
CA ARG A 154 1.11 3.00 -11.16
C ARG A 154 2.35 3.15 -12.01
N ALA A 155 2.83 4.39 -12.18
CA ALA A 155 4.19 4.65 -12.65
C ALA A 155 5.08 5.05 -11.48
N MET A 156 6.30 4.52 -11.42
CA MET A 156 7.19 4.66 -10.26
C MET A 156 8.60 4.96 -10.70
N SER A 157 9.30 5.78 -9.91
CA SER A 157 10.72 6.08 -10.09
C SER A 157 11.61 4.90 -9.69
N ARG A 158 12.83 4.88 -10.19
CA ARG A 158 13.84 3.92 -9.78
C ARG A 158 14.12 3.97 -8.28
N ASP A 159 14.19 5.17 -7.73
CA ASP A 159 14.45 5.38 -6.30
C ASP A 159 13.35 4.73 -5.46
N PHE A 160 12.07 4.94 -5.82
CA PHE A 160 10.97 4.29 -5.15
C PHE A 160 11.05 2.76 -5.24
N VAL A 161 11.19 2.21 -6.45
CA VAL A 161 11.16 0.77 -6.67
C VAL A 161 12.32 0.05 -5.96
N LYS A 162 13.52 0.64 -5.98
CA LYS A 162 14.71 0.01 -5.37
C LYS A 162 14.80 0.16 -3.86
N THR A 163 13.98 1.02 -3.27
CA THR A 163 13.94 1.23 -1.82
C THR A 163 12.68 0.70 -1.15
N CYS A 164 11.62 0.41 -1.92
CA CYS A 164 10.37 -0.12 -1.38
C CYS A 164 10.51 -1.61 -0.99
N PRO A 165 10.49 -1.93 0.31
CA PRO A 165 10.59 -3.30 0.77
C PRO A 165 9.21 -3.97 0.69
N VAL A 166 8.88 -4.58 -0.43
CA VAL A 166 7.61 -5.29 -0.58
C VAL A 166 7.53 -6.47 0.38
N LEU A 167 6.74 -6.36 1.43
CA LEU A 167 6.56 -7.37 2.49
C LEU A 167 5.24 -8.13 2.35
N SER A 168 4.21 -7.49 1.82
CA SER A 168 2.91 -8.08 1.53
C SER A 168 3.03 -9.23 0.53
N LYS A 169 2.17 -10.23 0.68
CA LYS A 169 2.14 -11.39 -0.23
C LYS A 169 1.03 -11.31 -1.27
N GLY A 170 -0.05 -10.62 -0.98
CA GLY A 170 -1.28 -10.57 -1.77
C GLY A 170 -1.61 -9.20 -2.34
N PHE A 171 -2.91 -8.91 -2.41
CA PHE A 171 -3.45 -7.66 -2.97
C PHE A 171 -3.30 -6.44 -2.04
N GLU A 172 -2.85 -6.64 -0.83
CA GLU A 172 -2.52 -5.55 0.09
C GLU A 172 -1.31 -4.71 -0.37
N ILE A 173 -0.59 -5.18 -1.38
CA ILE A 173 0.62 -4.53 -1.92
C ILE A 173 0.37 -3.09 -2.39
N GLU A 174 -0.77 -2.81 -3.01
CA GLU A 174 -1.09 -1.44 -3.47
C GLU A 174 -1.19 -0.46 -2.31
N THR A 175 -1.79 -0.92 -1.20
CA THR A 175 -1.89 -0.13 0.03
C THR A 175 -0.54 0.04 0.70
N GLU A 176 0.28 -1.03 0.75
CA GLU A 176 1.64 -1.01 1.29
C GLU A 176 2.52 0.01 0.55
N MET A 177 2.54 -0.03 -0.78
CA MET A 177 3.29 0.93 -1.59
C MET A 177 2.87 2.38 -1.33
N THR A 178 1.56 2.63 -1.19
CA THR A 178 1.05 3.97 -0.90
C THR A 178 1.50 4.45 0.48
N ILE A 179 1.38 3.60 1.51
CA ILE A 179 1.81 3.94 2.86
C ILE A 179 3.32 4.16 2.92
N PHE A 180 4.10 3.31 2.26
CA PHE A 180 5.55 3.47 2.18
C PHE A 180 5.93 4.81 1.53
N ALA A 181 5.30 5.16 0.40
CA ALA A 181 5.54 6.44 -0.27
C ALA A 181 5.23 7.64 0.65
N LEU A 182 4.11 7.60 1.37
CA LEU A 182 3.72 8.65 2.32
C LEU A 182 4.66 8.72 3.53
N ASP A 183 5.07 7.58 4.09
CA ASP A 183 5.96 7.54 5.25
C ASP A 183 7.37 8.03 4.93
N LYS A 184 7.87 7.74 3.74
CA LYS A 184 9.20 8.16 3.25
C LYS A 184 9.18 9.48 2.49
N ASN A 185 8.05 10.20 2.51
CA ASN A 185 7.90 11.51 1.88
C ASN A 185 8.25 11.55 0.38
N PHE A 186 7.97 10.47 -0.35
CA PHE A 186 8.07 10.45 -1.79
C PHE A 186 7.01 11.35 -2.44
N TYR A 187 7.36 11.97 -3.56
CA TYR A 187 6.42 12.82 -4.30
C TYR A 187 5.40 11.99 -5.06
N ILE A 188 4.14 12.04 -4.61
CA ILE A 188 3.01 11.30 -5.18
C ILE A 188 2.14 12.27 -6.01
N LYS A 189 1.77 11.84 -7.22
CA LYS A 189 0.81 12.54 -8.10
C LYS A 189 -0.31 11.57 -8.48
N GLU A 190 -1.56 12.01 -8.41
CA GLU A 190 -2.70 11.26 -8.94
C GLU A 190 -3.06 11.77 -10.32
N MET A 191 -3.35 10.84 -11.24
CA MET A 191 -3.81 11.15 -12.59
C MET A 191 -5.09 10.38 -12.87
N PRO A 192 -6.18 11.05 -13.32
CA PRO A 192 -7.39 10.35 -13.73
C PRO A 192 -7.09 9.41 -14.90
N VAL A 193 -7.48 8.14 -14.76
CA VAL A 193 -7.30 7.14 -15.80
C VAL A 193 -8.63 6.48 -16.15
N ASN A 194 -8.79 6.09 -17.40
CA ASN A 194 -9.95 5.33 -17.82
C ASN A 194 -9.91 3.94 -17.21
N TYR A 195 -11.08 3.39 -16.90
CA TYR A 195 -11.23 2.05 -16.38
C TYR A 195 -12.32 1.32 -17.17
N LYS A 196 -12.03 0.10 -17.61
CA LYS A 196 -12.98 -0.78 -18.30
C LYS A 196 -13.34 -1.94 -17.38
N ASP A 197 -14.59 -2.38 -17.44
CA ASP A 197 -14.97 -3.62 -16.75
C ASP A 197 -14.21 -4.82 -17.36
N ARG A 198 -14.03 -5.84 -16.53
CA ARG A 198 -13.41 -7.10 -16.95
C ARG A 198 -14.22 -7.75 -18.06
N GLU A 199 -13.53 -8.40 -18.96
CA GLU A 199 -14.18 -9.20 -20.00
C GLU A 199 -15.03 -10.32 -19.38
N GLU A 200 -16.14 -10.67 -20.04
CA GLU A 200 -17.01 -11.76 -19.62
C GLU A 200 -16.22 -13.08 -19.50
N GLY A 201 -16.33 -13.71 -18.33
CA GLY A 201 -15.62 -14.94 -18.01
C GLY A 201 -14.22 -14.76 -17.40
N SER A 202 -13.80 -13.53 -17.05
CA SER A 202 -12.69 -13.28 -16.15
C SER A 202 -13.21 -13.07 -14.72
N GLU A 203 -12.82 -13.92 -13.79
CA GLU A 203 -13.26 -13.85 -12.41
C GLU A 203 -12.35 -12.96 -11.56
N SER A 204 -12.97 -12.21 -10.64
CA SER A 204 -12.22 -11.47 -9.64
C SER A 204 -11.55 -12.43 -8.65
N LYS A 205 -10.24 -12.46 -8.61
CA LYS A 205 -9.45 -13.29 -7.68
C LYS A 205 -9.41 -12.71 -6.26
N LEU A 206 -10.06 -11.58 -6.04
CA LEU A 206 -10.10 -10.86 -4.77
C LEU A 206 -11.26 -11.38 -3.92
N ASN A 207 -10.94 -11.96 -2.75
CA ASN A 207 -11.94 -12.35 -1.75
C ASN A 207 -12.25 -11.16 -0.86
N THR A 208 -13.40 -10.52 -1.08
CA THR A 208 -13.77 -9.22 -0.46
C THR A 208 -13.67 -9.20 1.06
N VAL A 209 -14.06 -10.26 1.75
CA VAL A 209 -14.05 -10.30 3.23
C VAL A 209 -12.66 -10.64 3.76
N SER A 210 -12.06 -11.73 3.28
CA SER A 210 -10.73 -12.17 3.75
C SER A 210 -9.63 -11.14 3.44
N ASP A 211 -9.62 -10.61 2.22
CA ASP A 211 -8.61 -9.63 1.82
C ASP A 211 -8.86 -8.26 2.45
N GLY A 212 -10.13 -7.90 2.69
CA GLY A 212 -10.49 -6.71 3.47
C GLY A 212 -9.96 -6.75 4.90
N ILE A 213 -10.06 -7.91 5.59
CA ILE A 213 -9.51 -8.10 6.93
C ILE A 213 -7.97 -8.00 6.90
N LYS A 214 -7.30 -8.60 5.91
CA LYS A 214 -5.84 -8.50 5.75
C LYS A 214 -5.39 -7.05 5.57
N VAL A 215 -6.08 -6.29 4.73
CA VAL A 215 -5.79 -4.87 4.53
C VAL A 215 -5.98 -4.07 5.83
N MET A 216 -7.04 -4.32 6.59
CA MET A 216 -7.26 -3.65 7.88
C MET A 216 -6.18 -3.99 8.91
N MET A 217 -5.79 -5.26 9.01
CA MET A 217 -4.68 -5.69 9.90
C MET A 217 -3.36 -5.06 9.47
N MET A 218 -3.10 -4.99 8.16
CA MET A 218 -1.90 -4.32 7.64
C MET A 218 -1.89 -2.83 7.99
N ILE A 219 -3.01 -2.12 7.83
CA ILE A 219 -3.10 -0.69 8.21
C ILE A 219 -2.83 -0.51 9.70
N ALA A 220 -3.42 -1.34 10.56
CA ALA A 220 -3.20 -1.28 12.00
C ALA A 220 -1.72 -1.48 12.35
N ARG A 221 -1.08 -2.49 11.73
CA ARG A 221 0.34 -2.77 11.89
C ARG A 221 1.21 -1.61 11.40
N LEU A 222 0.95 -1.12 10.19
CA LEU A 222 1.72 0.00 9.64
C LEU A 222 1.48 1.31 10.41
N PHE A 223 0.30 1.49 11.00
CA PHE A 223 0.05 2.61 11.91
C PHE A 223 0.92 2.53 13.16
N GLU A 224 1.01 1.34 13.77
CA GLU A 224 1.91 1.08 14.91
C GLU A 224 3.37 1.34 14.52
N GLU A 225 3.82 0.84 13.36
CA GLU A 225 5.21 0.96 12.90
C GLU A 225 5.58 2.38 12.45
N CYS A 226 4.69 3.09 11.74
CA CYS A 226 5.00 4.41 11.17
C CYS A 226 4.70 5.58 12.12
N LYS A 227 3.74 5.43 13.02
CA LYS A 227 3.28 6.49 13.96
C LYS A 227 3.15 5.98 15.38
N PRO A 228 4.21 5.37 15.97
CA PRO A 228 4.11 4.70 17.26
C PRO A 228 3.68 5.62 18.39
N MET A 229 4.16 6.85 18.45
CA MET A 229 3.76 7.82 19.47
C MET A 229 2.26 8.09 19.45
N LEU A 230 1.63 8.14 18.27
CA LEU A 230 0.20 8.37 18.14
C LEU A 230 -0.60 7.13 18.54
N PHE A 231 -0.15 5.94 18.12
CA PHE A 231 -0.78 4.66 18.46
C PHE A 231 -0.72 4.39 19.96
N PHE A 232 0.47 4.33 20.53
CA PHE A 232 0.67 4.04 21.96
C PHE A 232 0.15 5.17 22.86
N GLY A 233 0.23 6.42 22.39
CA GLY A 233 -0.34 7.57 23.10
C GLY A 233 -1.86 7.51 23.22
N LEU A 234 -2.57 7.10 22.16
CA LEU A 234 -4.04 6.90 22.23
C LEU A 234 -4.42 5.75 23.17
N VAL A 235 -3.68 4.63 23.12
CA VAL A 235 -3.90 3.49 24.01
C VAL A 235 -3.63 3.92 25.47
N SER A 236 -2.52 4.61 25.71
CA SER A 236 -2.18 5.16 27.04
C SER A 236 -3.27 6.07 27.57
N LEU A 237 -3.74 7.02 26.74
CA LEU A 237 -4.79 7.95 27.11
C LEU A 237 -6.10 7.23 27.47
N LEU A 238 -6.49 6.23 26.68
CA LEU A 238 -7.68 5.43 26.94
C LEU A 238 -7.57 4.70 28.29
N LEU A 239 -6.45 4.01 28.53
CA LEU A 239 -6.20 3.30 29.79
C LEU A 239 -6.20 4.26 30.97
N PHE A 240 -5.61 5.43 30.82
CA PHE A 240 -5.57 6.46 31.84
C PHE A 240 -6.97 7.00 32.19
N ILE A 241 -7.81 7.25 31.17
CA ILE A 241 -9.20 7.66 31.38
C ILE A 241 -10.00 6.58 32.13
N ILE A 242 -9.82 5.30 31.79
CA ILE A 242 -10.46 4.18 32.48
C ILE A 242 -9.96 4.12 33.94
N ALA A 243 -8.66 4.28 34.17
CA ALA A 243 -8.06 4.31 35.50
C ALA A 243 -8.65 5.45 36.37
N LEU A 244 -8.80 6.65 35.79
CA LEU A 244 -9.43 7.77 36.49
C LEU A 244 -10.92 7.51 36.78
N ALA A 245 -11.67 6.97 35.83
CA ALA A 245 -13.07 6.62 36.03
C ALA A 245 -13.32 5.63 37.18
N LEU A 246 -12.36 4.68 37.36
CA LEU A 246 -12.39 3.73 38.48
C LEU A 246 -11.83 4.31 39.76
N GLY A 247 -10.78 5.13 39.72
CA GLY A 247 -10.06 5.65 40.87
C GLY A 247 -10.72 6.83 41.54
N ILE A 248 -11.29 7.79 40.78
CA ILE A 248 -11.89 8.98 41.31
C ILE A 248 -13.05 8.69 42.32
N PRO A 249 -13.99 7.77 42.04
CA PRO A 249 -15.03 7.42 43.00
C PRO A 249 -14.49 6.86 44.32
N VAL A 250 -13.40 6.03 44.24
CA VAL A 250 -12.74 5.47 45.44
C VAL A 250 -12.08 6.57 46.27
N LEU A 251 -11.43 7.54 45.62
CA LEU A 251 -10.82 8.68 46.31
C LEU A 251 -11.84 9.58 46.96
N VAL A 252 -12.98 9.87 46.29
CA VAL A 252 -14.08 10.66 46.83
C VAL A 252 -14.65 9.96 48.08
N GLU A 253 -14.85 8.63 48.02
CA GLU A 253 -15.38 7.84 49.16
C GLU A 253 -14.38 7.85 50.33
N TYR A 254 -13.09 7.75 50.06
CA TYR A 254 -12.04 7.88 51.06
C TYR A 254 -12.03 9.23 51.76
N PHE A 255 -12.11 10.33 51.02
CA PHE A 255 -12.14 11.67 51.62
C PHE A 255 -13.42 11.97 52.43
N SER A 256 -14.53 11.26 52.15
CA SER A 256 -15.78 11.41 52.87
C SER A 256 -15.90 10.50 54.10
N THR A 257 -15.32 9.31 54.06
CA THR A 257 -15.52 8.28 55.10
C THR A 257 -14.24 7.92 55.87
N GLY A 258 -13.04 8.31 55.39
CA GLY A 258 -11.76 7.90 55.93
C GLY A 258 -11.43 6.42 55.66
N MET A 259 -12.25 5.69 54.90
CA MET A 259 -12.08 4.25 54.64
C MET A 259 -12.01 3.99 53.13
N VAL A 260 -11.42 2.84 52.71
CA VAL A 260 -11.33 2.39 51.34
C VAL A 260 -12.13 1.09 51.16
N PRO A 261 -13.46 1.16 51.07
CA PRO A 261 -14.31 -0.04 50.99
C PRO A 261 -14.10 -0.80 49.67
N ARG A 262 -13.71 -0.09 48.60
CA ARG A 262 -13.47 -0.67 47.26
C ARG A 262 -11.97 -0.89 46.99
N PHE A 263 -11.27 -1.49 47.93
CA PHE A 263 -9.83 -1.73 47.84
C PHE A 263 -9.38 -2.47 46.53
N PRO A 264 -10.11 -3.54 46.06
CA PRO A 264 -9.76 -4.18 44.80
C PRO A 264 -9.84 -3.21 43.61
N THR A 265 -10.80 -2.29 43.58
CA THR A 265 -10.96 -1.29 42.50
C THR A 265 -9.79 -0.31 42.51
N LEU A 266 -9.30 0.09 43.68
CA LEU A 266 -8.13 0.96 43.80
C LEU A 266 -6.87 0.30 43.24
N ILE A 267 -6.67 -1.00 43.54
CA ILE A 267 -5.54 -1.79 43.00
C ILE A 267 -5.61 -1.83 41.46
N VAL A 268 -6.79 -2.13 40.89
CA VAL A 268 -6.98 -2.18 39.43
C VAL A 268 -6.71 -0.82 38.81
N ALA A 269 -7.23 0.27 39.38
CA ALA A 269 -6.99 1.62 38.89
C ALA A 269 -5.49 1.99 38.93
N GLY A 270 -4.80 1.66 40.02
CA GLY A 270 -3.35 1.87 40.14
C GLY A 270 -2.56 1.09 39.11
N PHE A 271 -2.90 -0.18 38.90
CA PHE A 271 -2.25 -1.02 37.89
C PHE A 271 -2.48 -0.49 36.46
N LEU A 272 -3.71 -0.10 36.12
CA LEU A 272 -4.04 0.52 34.83
C LEU A 272 -3.25 1.82 34.61
N THR A 273 -3.05 2.63 35.65
CA THR A 273 -2.22 3.84 35.57
C THR A 273 -0.77 3.51 35.23
N ILE A 274 -0.19 2.50 35.88
CA ILE A 274 1.17 2.06 35.60
C ILE A 274 1.28 1.56 34.14
N VAL A 275 0.33 0.73 33.69
CA VAL A 275 0.31 0.24 32.30
C VAL A 275 0.16 1.39 31.32
N ALA A 276 -0.66 2.38 31.59
CA ALA A 276 -0.81 3.57 30.75
C ALA A 276 0.52 4.33 30.60
N ILE A 277 1.24 4.54 31.70
CA ILE A 277 2.56 5.19 31.68
C ILE A 277 3.57 4.36 30.87
N LEU A 278 3.60 3.03 31.06
CA LEU A 278 4.46 2.15 30.27
C LEU A 278 4.17 2.23 28.78
N MET A 279 2.90 2.25 28.38
CA MET A 279 2.51 2.43 26.97
C MET A 279 3.01 3.76 26.40
N LEU A 280 2.90 4.86 27.16
CA LEU A 280 3.41 6.15 26.75
C LEU A 280 4.94 6.13 26.55
N ILE A 281 5.68 5.53 27.49
CA ILE A 281 7.14 5.39 27.39
C ILE A 281 7.51 4.55 26.16
N CYS A 282 6.82 3.43 25.91
CA CYS A 282 7.02 2.62 24.71
C CYS A 282 6.82 3.45 23.44
N GLY A 283 5.76 4.25 23.38
CA GLY A 283 5.50 5.14 22.24
C GLY A 283 6.64 6.13 21.98
N ILE A 284 7.20 6.74 23.03
CA ILE A 284 8.34 7.68 22.94
C ILE A 284 9.59 6.96 22.42
N ILE A 285 9.92 5.80 22.98
CA ILE A 285 11.11 5.03 22.57
C ILE A 285 10.99 4.62 21.09
N LEU A 286 9.85 4.04 20.69
CA LEU A 286 9.63 3.64 19.30
C LEU A 286 9.64 4.81 18.34
N GLN A 287 9.15 5.99 18.75
CA GLN A 287 9.21 7.20 17.93
C GLN A 287 10.65 7.60 17.62
N VAL A 288 11.55 7.47 18.59
CA VAL A 288 12.99 7.76 18.39
C VAL A 288 13.60 6.73 17.41
N VAL A 289 13.24 5.45 17.54
CA VAL A 289 13.70 4.41 16.61
C VAL A 289 13.23 4.69 15.18
N VAL A 290 11.94 4.99 14.98
CA VAL A 290 11.38 5.33 13.65
C VAL A 290 12.08 6.54 13.05
N ARG A 291 12.34 7.58 13.85
CA ARG A 291 13.08 8.76 13.40
C ARG A 291 14.48 8.38 12.91
N LYS A 292 15.21 7.55 13.66
CA LYS A 292 16.55 7.09 13.28
C LYS A 292 16.53 6.23 12.01
N GLN A 293 15.52 5.40 11.85
CA GLN A 293 15.33 4.63 10.60
C GLN A 293 15.08 5.56 9.38
N LYS A 294 14.32 6.63 9.55
CA LYS A 294 14.11 7.62 8.47
C LYS A 294 15.39 8.36 8.11
N GLU A 295 16.18 8.80 9.11
CA GLU A 295 17.48 9.42 8.88
C GLU A 295 18.42 8.46 8.09
N THR A 296 18.49 7.19 8.48
CA THR A 296 19.28 6.18 7.78
C THR A 296 18.79 5.94 6.34
N PHE A 297 17.46 5.90 6.13
CA PHE A 297 16.86 5.75 4.81
C PHE A 297 17.27 6.89 3.87
N GLU A 298 17.20 8.15 4.31
CA GLU A 298 17.60 9.32 3.51
C GLU A 298 19.08 9.28 3.13
N ILE A 299 19.95 8.86 4.05
CA ILE A 299 21.38 8.69 3.77
C ILE A 299 21.60 7.62 2.69
N LEU A 300 20.94 6.48 2.80
CA LEU A 300 21.05 5.38 1.83
C LEU A 300 20.51 5.79 0.45
N LEU A 301 19.40 6.52 0.42
CA LEU A 301 18.81 7.03 -0.82
C LEU A 301 19.78 7.99 -1.54
N THR A 302 20.40 8.91 -0.78
CA THR A 302 21.40 9.83 -1.31
C THR A 302 22.64 9.11 -1.85
N GLN A 303 23.12 8.08 -1.14
CA GLN A 303 24.25 7.26 -1.60
C GLN A 303 23.93 6.47 -2.88
N ASN A 304 22.69 5.98 -3.04
CA ASN A 304 22.27 5.31 -4.26
C ASN A 304 22.21 6.27 -5.45
N ARG A 305 21.73 7.50 -5.25
CA ARG A 305 21.74 8.53 -6.30
C ARG A 305 23.13 8.93 -6.76
N SER A 306 24.12 8.92 -5.87
CA SER A 306 25.50 9.30 -6.20
C SER A 306 26.28 8.21 -6.96
N LYS A 307 25.80 6.97 -6.99
CA LYS A 307 26.43 5.83 -7.69
C LYS A 307 25.94 5.64 -9.12
N ASN A 308 24.93 6.38 -9.53
CA ASN A 308 24.34 6.37 -10.89
C ASN A 308 24.58 7.69 -11.61
#